data_7ed28b71e3f58be4c26db8249b8af8e5
#
_entry.id   7ed28b71e3f58be4c26db8249b8af8e5
#
_cell.length_a   1.000
_cell.length_b   1.000
_cell.length_c   1.000
_cell.angle_alpha   90.00
_cell.angle_beta   90.00
_cell.angle_gamma   90.00
#
_symmetry.space_group_name_H-M   'P 1'
#
loop_
_entity.id
_entity.type
_entity.pdbx_description
1 polymer ?
#
loop_
_entity_poly.entity_id
_entity_poly.type
_entity_poly.pdbx_seq_one_letter_code
_entity_poly.pdbx_strand_id
1 'polypeptide(L)'
;MVSVMGKAQCNNNTSPQIEIALYEYGRSTNSKTEGYVKQISGFTGDLDLLSKNLFSLTTNGGDEFCGHVIYTSLKDLQWDASAENYKVIFIAGNEDCLQGDVLYTKACGEAKQKGVIVNTIYCGDSLQGVREHWNLNSECGSGSFTVINQNERIDDIPTPYDSIIFSLNEKLNGTYIAYGNAGAGMMGMQSNVDKMNYSMNKSVAVKR
;
A
#
# COMPACT_ATOMS: atom_id res chain seq x y z
N MET A 1 6.51 3.14 -7.66
CA MET A 1 5.51 2.30 -8.36
C MET A 1 4.89 3.01 -9.56
N VAL A 2 4.24 4.16 -9.41
CA VAL A 2 3.56 4.87 -10.51
C VAL A 2 4.49 5.20 -11.69
N SER A 3 5.73 5.67 -11.45
CA SER A 3 6.69 5.99 -12.52
C SER A 3 7.19 4.77 -13.30
N VAL A 4 7.17 3.59 -12.70
CA VAL A 4 7.53 2.32 -13.36
C VAL A 4 6.35 1.84 -14.20
N MET A 5 5.13 1.92 -13.66
CA MET A 5 3.91 1.53 -14.36
C MET A 5 3.63 2.42 -15.57
N GLY A 6 3.92 3.72 -15.51
CA GLY A 6 3.78 4.64 -16.65
C GLY A 6 4.71 4.34 -17.84
N LYS A 7 5.76 3.53 -17.63
CA LYS A 7 6.68 3.08 -18.69
C LYS A 7 6.43 1.63 -19.10
N ALA A 8 5.63 0.90 -18.35
CA ALA A 8 5.29 -0.48 -18.68
C ALA A 8 4.28 -0.51 -19.84
N GLN A 9 4.45 -1.47 -20.71
CA GLN A 9 3.49 -1.76 -21.78
C GLN A 9 3.05 -3.21 -21.67
N CYS A 10 1.77 -3.45 -21.83
CA CYS A 10 1.24 -4.79 -21.97
C CYS A 10 1.63 -5.38 -23.34
N ASN A 11 1.58 -6.70 -23.48
CA ASN A 11 1.90 -7.40 -24.74
C ASN A 11 1.08 -6.92 -25.95
N ASN A 12 -0.07 -6.30 -25.71
CA ASN A 12 -0.95 -5.71 -26.72
C ASN A 12 -0.73 -4.20 -26.94
N ASN A 13 0.38 -3.63 -26.48
CA ASN A 13 0.70 -2.20 -26.53
C ASN A 13 -0.28 -1.28 -25.79
N THR A 14 -1.09 -1.78 -24.88
CA THR A 14 -1.91 -0.95 -24.01
C THR A 14 -1.15 -0.58 -22.74
N SER A 15 -1.47 0.57 -22.16
CA SER A 15 -0.96 0.93 -20.82
C SER A 15 -1.62 0.06 -19.75
N PRO A 16 -0.85 -0.47 -18.77
CA PRO A 16 -1.43 -1.23 -17.68
C PRO A 16 -2.36 -0.35 -16.85
N GLN A 17 -3.51 -0.89 -16.49
CA GLN A 17 -4.40 -0.30 -15.50
C GLN A 17 -4.06 -0.85 -14.12
N ILE A 18 -4.14 -0.01 -13.11
CA ILE A 18 -3.91 -0.39 -11.72
C ILE A 18 -5.16 -0.12 -10.90
N GLU A 19 -5.54 -1.10 -10.07
CA GLU A 19 -6.56 -0.97 -9.04
C GLU A 19 -5.98 -1.40 -7.71
N ILE A 20 -6.17 -0.59 -6.69
CA ILE A 20 -5.61 -0.83 -5.35
C ILE A 20 -6.72 -0.78 -4.32
N ALA A 21 -6.75 -1.76 -3.42
CA ALA A 21 -7.56 -1.75 -2.21
C ALA A 21 -6.66 -1.49 -1.00
N LEU A 22 -7.22 -0.88 0.05
CA LEU A 22 -6.51 -0.59 1.29
C LEU A 22 -7.25 -1.20 2.47
N TYR A 23 -6.49 -1.91 3.29
CA TYR A 23 -6.92 -2.47 4.56
C TYR A 23 -6.04 -1.94 5.69
N GLU A 24 -6.61 -1.74 6.86
CA GLU A 24 -5.88 -1.61 8.13
C GLU A 24 -6.14 -2.86 8.98
N TYR A 25 -5.16 -3.22 9.81
CA TYR A 25 -5.31 -4.30 10.78
C TYR A 25 -4.49 -3.99 12.05
N GLY A 26 -4.76 -4.72 13.13
CA GLY A 26 -4.04 -4.54 14.39
C GLY A 26 -4.48 -3.31 15.20
N ARG A 27 -5.53 -2.62 14.80
CA ARG A 27 -6.03 -1.46 15.54
C ARG A 27 -7.02 -1.90 16.61
N SER A 28 -6.74 -1.61 17.88
CA SER A 28 -7.54 -2.04 19.04
C SER A 28 -9.00 -1.56 19.02
N THR A 29 -9.32 -0.51 18.26
CA THR A 29 -10.69 -0.01 18.06
C THR A 29 -11.50 -0.82 17.04
N ASN A 30 -10.86 -1.65 16.24
CA ASN A 30 -11.55 -2.54 15.31
C ASN A 30 -12.05 -3.81 16.03
N SER A 31 -12.99 -4.50 15.43
CA SER A 31 -13.62 -5.69 16.03
C SER A 31 -12.60 -6.84 16.18
N LYS A 32 -12.45 -7.36 17.40
CA LYS A 32 -11.62 -8.55 17.65
C LYS A 32 -12.17 -9.79 16.95
N THR A 33 -13.49 -9.94 16.86
CA THR A 33 -14.14 -11.09 16.17
C THR A 33 -13.90 -11.07 14.68
N GLU A 34 -13.55 -9.92 14.11
CA GLU A 34 -13.16 -9.72 12.72
C GLU A 34 -11.62 -9.63 12.56
N GLY A 35 -10.87 -10.09 13.57
CA GLY A 35 -9.41 -10.12 13.55
C GLY A 35 -8.75 -8.73 13.55
N TYR A 36 -9.40 -7.72 14.10
CA TYR A 36 -8.97 -6.31 14.07
C TYR A 36 -8.75 -5.75 12.66
N VAL A 37 -9.38 -6.37 11.66
CA VAL A 37 -9.28 -6.00 10.24
C VAL A 37 -10.38 -5.01 9.86
N LYS A 38 -10.03 -4.03 9.04
CA LYS A 38 -10.98 -3.10 8.46
C LYS A 38 -10.61 -2.75 7.04
N GLN A 39 -11.56 -2.90 6.12
CA GLN A 39 -11.42 -2.38 4.77
C GLN A 39 -11.59 -0.86 4.78
N ILE A 40 -10.56 -0.14 4.37
CA ILE A 40 -10.57 1.33 4.24
C ILE A 40 -11.09 1.74 2.87
N SER A 41 -10.65 1.05 1.81
CA SER A 41 -11.19 1.19 0.46
C SER A 41 -11.16 -0.14 -0.28
N GLY A 42 -12.18 -0.38 -1.11
CA GLY A 42 -12.14 -1.43 -2.11
C GLY A 42 -11.21 -1.10 -3.27
N PHE A 43 -11.16 -1.94 -4.30
CA PHE A 43 -10.38 -1.68 -5.50
C PHE A 43 -10.77 -0.35 -6.14
N THR A 44 -9.78 0.50 -6.39
CA THR A 44 -9.94 1.81 -7.03
C THR A 44 -8.70 2.17 -7.83
N GLY A 45 -8.90 2.85 -8.95
CA GLY A 45 -7.83 3.51 -9.71
C GLY A 45 -7.55 4.94 -9.25
N ASP A 46 -8.32 5.48 -8.29
CA ASP A 46 -8.13 6.82 -7.73
C ASP A 46 -6.98 6.82 -6.70
N LEU A 47 -5.77 7.14 -7.19
CA LEU A 47 -4.56 7.15 -6.38
C LEU A 47 -4.53 8.31 -5.36
N ASP A 48 -5.24 9.40 -5.61
CA ASP A 48 -5.32 10.53 -4.67
C ASP A 48 -6.22 10.18 -3.49
N LEU A 49 -7.34 9.50 -3.74
CA LEU A 49 -8.19 8.95 -2.68
C LEU A 49 -7.42 7.93 -1.84
N LEU A 50 -6.67 7.04 -2.49
CA LEU A 50 -5.85 6.04 -1.82
C LEU A 50 -4.79 6.70 -0.94
N SER A 51 -4.05 7.68 -1.46
CA SER A 51 -3.03 8.43 -0.72
C SER A 51 -3.64 9.15 0.49
N LYS A 52 -4.77 9.83 0.32
CA LYS A 52 -5.50 10.46 1.42
C LYS A 52 -5.84 9.46 2.51
N ASN A 53 -6.38 8.30 2.15
CA ASN A 53 -6.75 7.26 3.11
C ASN A 53 -5.53 6.70 3.82
N LEU A 54 -4.44 6.41 3.09
CA LEU A 54 -3.19 5.91 3.64
C LEU A 54 -2.61 6.88 4.69
N PHE A 55 -2.53 8.18 4.38
CA PHE A 55 -2.02 9.19 5.31
C PHE A 55 -2.96 9.50 6.49
N SER A 56 -4.20 9.06 6.43
CA SER A 56 -5.15 9.18 7.54
C SER A 56 -5.04 8.04 8.56
N LEU A 57 -4.31 6.98 8.23
CA LEU A 57 -4.12 5.85 9.13
C LEU A 57 -3.34 6.28 10.38
N THR A 58 -3.74 5.74 11.51
CA THR A 58 -3.08 5.98 12.81
C THR A 58 -2.83 4.66 13.51
N THR A 59 -1.72 4.56 14.22
CA THR A 59 -1.38 3.40 15.03
C THR A 59 -1.84 3.63 16.47
N ASN A 60 -2.47 2.65 17.10
CA ASN A 60 -2.88 2.74 18.51
C ASN A 60 -2.68 1.44 19.30
N GLY A 61 -1.87 0.53 18.78
CA GLY A 61 -1.60 -0.77 19.39
C GLY A 61 -2.81 -1.71 19.38
N GLY A 62 -2.56 -2.99 19.23
CA GLY A 62 -3.53 -4.08 19.20
C GLY A 62 -2.86 -5.30 18.61
N ASP A 63 -3.46 -6.49 18.74
CA ASP A 63 -2.91 -7.72 18.17
C ASP A 63 -2.95 -7.66 16.64
N GLU A 64 -1.84 -7.92 15.97
CA GLU A 64 -1.69 -7.83 14.50
C GLU A 64 -1.88 -9.19 13.83
N PHE A 65 -3.12 -9.52 13.47
CA PHE A 65 -3.46 -10.83 12.88
C PHE A 65 -3.19 -10.86 11.37
N CYS A 66 -1.92 -11.04 11.04
CA CYS A 66 -1.37 -11.09 9.69
C CYS A 66 -2.12 -12.05 8.76
N GLY A 67 -2.31 -13.31 9.18
CA GLY A 67 -3.07 -14.30 8.39
C GLY A 67 -4.53 -13.91 8.20
N HIS A 68 -5.14 -13.27 9.18
CA HIS A 68 -6.56 -12.88 9.13
C HIS A 68 -6.79 -11.78 8.09
N VAL A 69 -5.97 -10.71 8.06
CA VAL A 69 -6.13 -9.63 7.08
C VAL A 69 -5.93 -10.12 5.64
N ILE A 70 -4.93 -10.99 5.41
CA ILE A 70 -4.72 -11.59 4.09
C ILE A 70 -5.97 -12.42 3.69
N TYR A 71 -6.44 -13.29 4.56
CA TYR A 71 -7.59 -14.14 4.30
C TYR A 71 -8.86 -13.33 4.02
N THR A 72 -9.14 -12.32 4.84
CA THR A 72 -10.31 -11.43 4.70
C THR A 72 -10.25 -10.68 3.37
N SER A 73 -9.11 -10.08 3.02
CA SER A 73 -8.96 -9.38 1.74
C SER A 73 -9.16 -10.29 0.52
N LEU A 74 -8.76 -11.56 0.64
CA LEU A 74 -9.00 -12.54 -0.43
C LEU A 74 -10.47 -12.94 -0.56
N LYS A 75 -11.27 -12.86 0.51
CA LYS A 75 -12.69 -13.20 0.51
C LYS A 75 -13.58 -12.02 0.13
N ASP A 76 -13.29 -10.85 0.64
CA ASP A 76 -14.20 -9.69 0.54
C ASP A 76 -14.01 -8.93 -0.78
N LEU A 77 -12.78 -8.91 -1.31
CA LEU A 77 -12.49 -8.20 -2.56
C LEU A 77 -12.92 -9.00 -3.79
N GLN A 78 -13.38 -8.28 -4.79
CA GLN A 78 -13.73 -8.80 -6.11
C GLN A 78 -12.46 -8.97 -6.96
N TRP A 79 -11.65 -9.99 -6.63
CA TRP A 79 -10.45 -10.29 -7.41
C TRP A 79 -10.81 -10.75 -8.83
N ASP A 80 -10.12 -10.20 -9.83
CA ASP A 80 -10.29 -10.64 -11.21
C ASP A 80 -9.91 -12.12 -11.36
N ALA A 81 -10.76 -12.89 -12.05
CA ALA A 81 -10.56 -14.31 -12.28
C ALA A 81 -9.49 -14.59 -13.37
N SER A 82 -9.14 -13.60 -14.20
CA SER A 82 -8.15 -13.77 -15.27
C SER A 82 -6.78 -14.11 -14.72
N ALA A 83 -6.15 -15.12 -15.29
CA ALA A 83 -4.75 -15.46 -15.00
C ALA A 83 -3.74 -14.51 -15.64
N GLU A 84 -4.17 -13.67 -16.58
CA GLU A 84 -3.31 -12.69 -17.26
C GLU A 84 -3.07 -11.43 -16.41
N ASN A 85 -3.93 -11.18 -15.42
CA ASN A 85 -3.79 -10.05 -14.53
C ASN A 85 -2.85 -10.35 -13.39
N TYR A 86 -1.89 -9.43 -13.15
CA TYR A 86 -1.00 -9.50 -12.01
C TYR A 86 -1.76 -9.12 -10.73
N LYS A 87 -1.86 -10.06 -9.82
CA LYS A 87 -2.59 -9.91 -8.55
C LYS A 87 -1.62 -10.03 -7.38
N VAL A 88 -1.59 -9.03 -6.52
CA VAL A 88 -0.61 -8.98 -5.43
C VAL A 88 -1.19 -8.36 -4.18
N ILE A 89 -0.81 -8.91 -3.04
CA ILE A 89 -0.99 -8.34 -1.71
C ILE A 89 0.39 -7.91 -1.19
N PHE A 90 0.47 -6.68 -0.67
CA PHE A 90 1.57 -6.23 0.17
C PHE A 90 1.04 -6.09 1.59
N ILE A 91 1.63 -6.84 2.52
CA ILE A 91 1.31 -6.72 3.94
C ILE A 91 2.53 -6.19 4.69
N ALA A 92 2.32 -5.16 5.51
CA ALA A 92 3.35 -4.54 6.33
C ALA A 92 2.98 -4.62 7.81
N GLY A 93 3.94 -4.92 8.68
CA GLY A 93 3.76 -5.01 10.13
C GLY A 93 5.06 -5.35 10.83
N ASN A 94 4.99 -5.57 12.14
CA ASN A 94 6.14 -5.80 13.00
C ASN A 94 5.89 -6.79 14.15
N GLU A 95 4.78 -7.53 14.11
CA GLU A 95 4.45 -8.56 15.09
C GLU A 95 4.42 -9.96 14.46
N ASP A 96 4.41 -11.00 15.28
CA ASP A 96 4.50 -12.40 14.82
C ASP A 96 3.31 -12.79 13.92
N CYS A 97 3.60 -13.25 12.72
CA CYS A 97 2.60 -13.73 11.76
C CYS A 97 1.80 -14.97 12.20
N LEU A 98 2.16 -15.59 13.32
CA LEU A 98 1.40 -16.70 13.89
C LEU A 98 0.24 -16.25 14.79
N GLN A 99 0.09 -14.94 15.03
CA GLN A 99 -0.99 -14.42 15.84
C GLN A 99 -2.36 -14.62 15.20
N GLY A 100 -3.37 -14.84 16.04
CA GLY A 100 -4.77 -14.97 15.67
C GLY A 100 -5.20 -16.37 15.24
N ASP A 101 -6.50 -16.51 14.98
CA ASP A 101 -7.12 -17.81 14.69
C ASP A 101 -6.96 -18.26 13.22
N VAL A 102 -6.63 -17.33 12.33
CA VAL A 102 -6.39 -17.61 10.91
C VAL A 102 -4.89 -17.58 10.64
N LEU A 103 -4.29 -18.76 10.58
CA LEU A 103 -2.87 -18.91 10.27
C LEU A 103 -2.56 -18.41 8.85
N TYR A 104 -1.39 -17.81 8.66
CA TYR A 104 -0.94 -17.37 7.34
C TYR A 104 -0.89 -18.49 6.31
N THR A 105 -0.62 -19.74 6.71
CA THR A 105 -0.63 -20.91 5.83
C THR A 105 -1.99 -21.15 5.17
N LYS A 106 -3.09 -20.92 5.92
CA LYS A 106 -4.45 -20.97 5.37
C LYS A 106 -4.69 -19.84 4.39
N ALA A 107 -4.28 -18.62 4.73
CA ALA A 107 -4.39 -17.45 3.85
C ALA A 107 -3.60 -17.65 2.55
N CYS A 108 -2.37 -18.18 2.63
CA CYS A 108 -1.58 -18.53 1.45
C CYS A 108 -2.24 -19.59 0.55
N GLY A 109 -2.92 -20.59 1.13
CA GLY A 109 -3.69 -21.57 0.35
C GLY A 109 -4.77 -20.91 -0.50
N GLU A 110 -5.52 -20.00 0.08
CA GLU A 110 -6.53 -19.20 -0.63
C GLU A 110 -5.89 -18.27 -1.69
N ALA A 111 -4.76 -17.61 -1.35
CA ALA A 111 -4.04 -16.76 -2.30
C ALA A 111 -3.61 -17.53 -3.54
N LYS A 112 -3.02 -18.73 -3.37
CA LYS A 112 -2.62 -19.61 -4.47
C LYS A 112 -3.79 -20.01 -5.36
N GLN A 113 -4.96 -20.35 -4.77
CA GLN A 113 -6.15 -20.71 -5.54
C GLN A 113 -6.64 -19.56 -6.43
N LYS A 114 -6.47 -18.32 -5.98
CA LYS A 114 -6.83 -17.10 -6.71
C LYS A 114 -5.71 -16.54 -7.61
N GLY A 115 -4.53 -17.15 -7.60
CA GLY A 115 -3.36 -16.66 -8.31
C GLY A 115 -2.85 -15.30 -7.76
N VAL A 116 -3.02 -15.07 -6.47
CA VAL A 116 -2.58 -13.83 -5.79
C VAL A 116 -1.25 -14.08 -5.09
N ILE A 117 -0.28 -13.21 -5.35
CA ILE A 117 1.04 -13.24 -4.73
C ILE A 117 0.99 -12.45 -3.42
N VAL A 118 1.62 -12.95 -2.36
CA VAL A 118 1.70 -12.26 -1.07
C VAL A 118 3.14 -11.84 -0.79
N ASN A 119 3.40 -10.53 -0.84
CA ASN A 119 4.68 -9.94 -0.43
C ASN A 119 4.57 -9.42 1.00
N THR A 120 5.60 -9.67 1.79
CA THR A 120 5.66 -9.24 3.18
C THR A 120 6.70 -8.16 3.38
N ILE A 121 6.36 -7.14 4.18
CA ILE A 121 7.23 -6.02 4.54
C ILE A 121 7.32 -5.98 6.07
N TYR A 122 8.47 -6.40 6.60
CA TYR A 122 8.70 -6.32 8.04
C TYR A 122 9.23 -4.94 8.42
N CYS A 123 8.56 -4.28 9.36
CA CYS A 123 8.92 -2.95 9.83
C CYS A 123 9.77 -3.03 11.09
N GLY A 124 11.05 -3.41 10.97
CA GLY A 124 11.95 -3.61 12.09
C GLY A 124 13.29 -4.25 11.70
N ASP A 125 13.87 -5.02 12.64
CA ASP A 125 15.11 -5.78 12.40
C ASP A 125 14.86 -7.03 11.54
N SER A 126 15.75 -7.29 10.59
CA SER A 126 15.61 -8.42 9.64
C SER A 126 15.59 -9.78 10.32
N LEU A 127 16.44 -9.98 11.33
CA LEU A 127 16.50 -11.26 12.05
C LEU A 127 15.25 -11.48 12.90
N GLN A 128 14.68 -10.38 13.42
CA GLN A 128 13.41 -10.42 14.14
C GLN A 128 12.27 -10.82 13.20
N GLY A 129 12.19 -10.21 12.03
CA GLY A 129 11.17 -10.56 11.03
C GLY A 129 11.22 -12.02 10.60
N VAL A 130 12.41 -12.61 10.51
CA VAL A 130 12.57 -14.06 10.25
C VAL A 130 12.06 -14.90 11.43
N ARG A 131 12.35 -14.51 12.67
CA ARG A 131 11.85 -15.22 13.88
C ARG A 131 10.34 -15.14 14.00
N GLU A 132 9.73 -14.06 13.54
CA GLU A 132 8.29 -13.80 13.55
C GLU A 132 7.59 -14.26 12.25
N HIS A 133 8.23 -15.15 11.49
CA HIS A 133 7.68 -15.90 10.36
C HIS A 133 7.29 -15.09 9.13
N TRP A 134 7.75 -13.84 9.00
CA TRP A 134 7.42 -12.99 7.86
C TRP A 134 8.01 -13.51 6.53
N ASN A 135 9.21 -14.06 6.57
CA ASN A 135 9.83 -14.72 5.41
C ASN A 135 9.03 -15.97 4.98
N LEU A 136 8.55 -16.77 5.93
CA LEU A 136 7.75 -17.97 5.62
C LEU A 136 6.39 -17.62 5.05
N ASN A 137 5.79 -16.52 5.51
CA ASN A 137 4.54 -16.02 4.95
C ASN A 137 4.71 -15.60 3.48
N SER A 138 5.76 -14.86 3.14
CA SER A 138 6.04 -14.51 1.75
C SER A 138 6.35 -15.72 0.87
N GLU A 139 7.17 -16.64 1.35
CA GLU A 139 7.50 -17.89 0.64
C GLU A 139 6.23 -18.72 0.38
N CYS A 140 5.41 -18.91 1.40
CA CYS A 140 4.11 -19.56 1.26
C CYS A 140 3.21 -18.85 0.23
N GLY A 141 3.23 -17.50 0.20
CA GLY A 141 2.46 -16.68 -0.74
C GLY A 141 3.09 -16.53 -2.12
N SER A 142 4.18 -17.22 -2.42
CA SER A 142 4.94 -17.11 -3.68
C SER A 142 5.45 -15.69 -3.96
N GLY A 143 5.69 -14.92 -2.92
CA GLY A 143 6.15 -13.53 -2.96
C GLY A 143 7.54 -13.33 -2.39
N SER A 144 7.84 -12.10 -2.03
CA SER A 144 9.14 -11.65 -1.52
C SER A 144 9.01 -11.10 -0.10
N PHE A 145 10.02 -11.39 0.72
CA PHE A 145 10.20 -10.78 2.04
C PHE A 145 11.09 -9.55 1.92
N THR A 146 10.62 -8.43 2.45
CA THR A 146 11.35 -7.16 2.46
C THR A 146 11.36 -6.60 3.89
N VAL A 147 12.42 -5.90 4.25
CA VAL A 147 12.57 -5.28 5.56
C VAL A 147 12.70 -3.78 5.41
N ILE A 148 11.98 -3.04 6.24
CA ILE A 148 12.12 -1.59 6.39
C ILE A 148 12.59 -1.32 7.82
N ASN A 149 13.84 -0.90 7.97
CA ASN A 149 14.35 -0.50 9.26
C ASN A 149 13.80 0.90 9.61
N GLN A 150 12.88 0.96 10.55
CA GLN A 150 12.25 2.22 10.98
C GLN A 150 13.25 3.21 11.62
N ASN A 151 14.40 2.71 12.09
CA ASN A 151 15.45 3.52 12.70
C ASN A 151 16.51 4.00 11.68
N GLU A 152 16.45 3.51 10.46
CA GLU A 152 17.36 3.93 9.39
C GLU A 152 16.85 5.25 8.80
N ARG A 153 17.60 6.30 9.04
CA ARG A 153 17.33 7.59 8.37
C ARG A 153 17.64 7.42 6.90
N ILE A 154 16.63 7.54 6.07
CA ILE A 154 16.85 7.76 4.64
C ILE A 154 17.43 9.16 4.51
N ASP A 155 18.72 9.25 4.27
CA ASP A 155 19.35 10.53 3.97
C ASP A 155 18.67 11.13 2.75
N ASP A 156 18.13 12.32 2.95
CA ASP A 156 17.58 13.10 1.86
C ASP A 156 18.74 13.58 1.00
N ILE A 157 18.92 13.00 -0.18
CA ILE A 157 19.96 13.40 -1.11
C ILE A 157 19.39 14.52 -1.98
N PRO A 158 19.61 15.80 -1.62
CA PRO A 158 19.12 16.91 -2.40
C PRO A 158 19.82 16.93 -3.77
N THR A 159 19.06 17.14 -4.82
CA THR A 159 19.59 17.25 -6.17
C THR A 159 19.44 18.69 -6.67
N PRO A 160 20.31 19.15 -7.59
CA PRO A 160 20.17 20.48 -8.18
C PRO A 160 18.84 20.70 -8.92
N TYR A 161 18.13 19.62 -9.21
CA TYR A 161 16.87 19.65 -9.95
C TYR A 161 15.63 19.75 -9.06
N ASP A 162 15.74 19.55 -7.75
CA ASP A 162 14.61 19.50 -6.83
C ASP A 162 13.79 20.79 -6.85
N SER A 163 14.46 21.95 -6.86
CA SER A 163 13.79 23.25 -6.93
C SER A 163 13.06 23.48 -8.26
N ILE A 164 13.61 22.94 -9.35
CA ILE A 164 13.00 23.05 -10.68
C ILE A 164 11.77 22.18 -10.76
N ILE A 165 11.87 20.93 -10.28
CA ILE A 165 10.76 19.97 -10.26
C ILE A 165 9.64 20.50 -9.38
N PHE A 166 9.97 21.06 -8.20
CA PHE A 166 8.99 21.70 -7.33
C PHE A 166 8.25 22.84 -8.03
N SER A 167 8.98 23.75 -8.68
CA SER A 167 8.37 24.86 -9.44
C SER A 167 7.49 24.37 -10.59
N LEU A 168 7.90 23.29 -11.27
CA LEU A 168 7.10 22.69 -12.34
C LEU A 168 5.83 22.03 -11.80
N ASN A 169 5.89 21.38 -10.65
CA ASN A 169 4.72 20.79 -9.99
C ASN A 169 3.71 21.87 -9.56
N GLU A 170 4.20 22.99 -8.99
CA GLU A 170 3.32 24.14 -8.66
C GLU A 170 2.65 24.73 -9.91
N LYS A 171 3.40 24.88 -11.01
CA LYS A 171 2.84 25.34 -12.28
C LYS A 171 1.79 24.38 -12.84
N LEU A 172 2.05 23.07 -12.77
CA LEU A 172 1.13 22.03 -13.20
C LEU A 172 -0.17 22.06 -12.37
N ASN A 173 -0.05 22.17 -11.04
CA ASN A 173 -1.20 22.31 -10.16
C ASN A 173 -2.00 23.60 -10.46
N GLY A 174 -1.31 24.67 -10.83
CA GLY A 174 -1.95 25.93 -11.24
C GLY A 174 -2.72 25.86 -12.57
N THR A 175 -2.49 24.82 -13.39
CA THR A 175 -3.26 24.60 -14.64
C THR A 175 -4.56 23.85 -14.40
N TYR A 176 -4.78 23.30 -13.20
CA TYR A 176 -5.99 22.58 -12.87
C TYR A 176 -7.18 23.55 -12.77
N ILE A 177 -8.18 23.34 -13.61
CA ILE A 177 -9.40 24.13 -13.60
C ILE A 177 -10.51 23.28 -12.97
N ALA A 178 -10.88 23.64 -11.73
CA ALA A 178 -11.97 22.98 -11.04
C ALA A 178 -13.30 23.27 -11.73
N TYR A 179 -14.02 22.23 -12.16
CA TYR A 179 -15.36 22.37 -12.73
C TYR A 179 -16.40 21.77 -11.78
N GLY A 180 -17.33 22.61 -11.34
CA GLY A 180 -18.40 22.22 -10.41
C GLY A 180 -17.89 21.85 -9.01
N ASN A 181 -18.80 21.41 -8.15
CA ASN A 181 -18.48 21.04 -6.77
C ASN A 181 -17.56 19.82 -6.66
N ALA A 182 -17.71 18.85 -7.56
CA ALA A 182 -16.85 17.67 -7.60
C ALA A 182 -15.41 18.04 -7.96
N GLY A 183 -15.19 18.90 -8.97
CA GLY A 183 -13.87 19.37 -9.35
C GLY A 183 -13.19 20.19 -8.26
N ALA A 184 -13.93 21.01 -7.52
CA ALA A 184 -13.40 21.73 -6.36
C ALA A 184 -12.97 20.76 -5.23
N GLY A 185 -13.74 19.69 -5.00
CA GLY A 185 -13.39 18.64 -4.03
C GLY A 185 -12.11 17.92 -4.42
N MET A 186 -11.94 17.54 -5.70
CA MET A 186 -10.74 16.86 -6.21
C MET A 186 -9.50 17.75 -6.12
N MET A 187 -9.60 19.02 -6.48
CA MET A 187 -8.53 20.01 -6.32
C MET A 187 -8.11 20.15 -4.85
N GLY A 188 -9.07 20.17 -3.93
CA GLY A 188 -8.79 20.20 -2.48
C GLY A 188 -8.07 18.96 -2.00
N MET A 189 -8.46 17.77 -2.49
CA MET A 189 -7.79 16.51 -2.17
C MET A 189 -6.34 16.50 -2.67
N GLN A 190 -6.11 16.85 -3.92
CA GLN A 190 -4.77 16.91 -4.50
C GLN A 190 -3.86 17.87 -3.72
N SER A 191 -4.34 19.07 -3.41
CA SER A 191 -3.57 20.03 -2.61
C SER A 191 -3.22 19.50 -1.21
N ASN A 192 -4.10 18.75 -0.57
CA ASN A 192 -3.84 18.16 0.73
C ASN A 192 -2.80 17.03 0.66
N VAL A 193 -2.89 16.17 -0.35
CA VAL A 193 -1.90 15.10 -0.58
C VAL A 193 -0.52 15.68 -0.85
N ASP A 194 -0.42 16.73 -1.66
CA ASP A 194 0.86 17.41 -1.93
C ASP A 194 1.46 18.02 -0.66
N LYS A 195 0.63 18.65 0.19
CA LYS A 195 1.08 19.17 1.49
C LYS A 195 1.57 18.07 2.43
N MET A 196 0.89 16.94 2.49
CA MET A 196 1.30 15.79 3.31
C MET A 196 2.62 15.22 2.82
N ASN A 197 2.78 14.98 1.53
CA ASN A 197 4.02 14.51 0.93
C ASN A 197 5.19 15.47 1.22
N TYR A 198 4.96 16.77 1.10
CA TYR A 198 5.97 17.79 1.41
C TYR A 198 6.38 17.80 2.89
N SER A 199 5.45 17.56 3.81
CA SER A 199 5.72 17.51 5.24
C SER A 199 6.55 16.29 5.66
N MET A 200 6.42 15.17 4.93
CA MET A 200 7.14 13.94 5.25
C MET A 200 8.58 13.95 4.71
N ASN A 201 8.79 14.40 3.51
CA ASN A 201 10.14 14.52 2.93
C ASN A 201 10.12 15.40 1.69
N LYS A 202 10.90 16.49 1.70
CA LYS A 202 10.97 17.45 0.59
C LYS A 202 11.41 16.80 -0.72
N SER A 203 12.36 15.87 -0.68
CA SER A 203 12.84 15.18 -1.88
C SER A 203 11.85 14.16 -2.45
N VAL A 204 11.01 13.56 -1.61
CA VAL A 204 9.95 12.64 -2.04
C VAL A 204 8.80 13.42 -2.69
N ALA A 205 8.44 14.58 -2.15
CA ALA A 205 7.42 15.45 -2.74
C ALA A 205 7.77 15.89 -4.17
N VAL A 206 9.07 16.02 -4.45
CA VAL A 206 9.61 16.44 -5.74
C VAL A 206 9.66 15.29 -6.76
N LYS A 207 9.73 14.03 -6.31
CA LYS A 207 9.87 12.84 -7.19
C LYS A 207 8.54 12.21 -7.63
N ARG A 208 7.45 12.86 -7.40
CA ARG A 208 6.10 12.39 -7.77
C ARG A 208 5.78 12.48 -9.27
#